data_00144f98dafa7c3feb61bc2b9a884d27
#
_entry.id   00144f98dafa7c3feb61bc2b9a884d27
#
_cell.length_a   1.000
_cell.length_b   1.000
_cell.length_c   1.000
_cell.angle_alpha   90.00
_cell.angle_beta   90.00
_cell.angle_gamma   90.00
#
_symmetry.space_group_name_H-M   'P 1'
#
loop_
_entity.id
_entity.type
_entity.pdbx_description
1 polymer ?
#
loop_
_entity_poly.entity_id
_entity_poly.type
_entity_poly.pdbx_seq_one_letter_code
_entity_poly.pdbx_strand_id
1 'polypeptide(L)'
;VRGTLAKCPVVLGSATPSIESYQNAIVGRYGLIQLLTRPTPKPVPDVELIDMTKLEKVDGRSPLMSPQVSQALTECFANGGKAIVLYNRRGFATFVQCGDCGGAYKCPSCNVSLVLHQQMRTLSCHYCGFHRKFQDKCPHCSGSLEIRGQGTERVEATLKEAFPEIPIARMDADSTSSRGSHHRILAAFQRGESRLLVGTQIVAKGHDFPGVTLAVVLGADHTLMMPDFRAAERSFSLLTQLAGRAGRGSS
;
A
#
# COMPACT_ATOMS: atom_id res chain seq x y z
N VAL A 1 -17.62 -23.07 9.10
CA VAL A 1 -17.55 -23.77 10.41
C VAL A 1 -18.40 -23.04 11.45
N ARG A 2 -18.11 -21.74 11.77
CA ARG A 2 -18.82 -21.03 12.85
C ARG A 2 -20.32 -20.87 12.59
N GLY A 3 -20.72 -20.50 11.37
CA GLY A 3 -22.14 -20.42 10.99
C GLY A 3 -22.85 -21.76 11.03
N THR A 4 -22.18 -22.84 10.60
CA THR A 4 -22.71 -24.19 10.65
C THR A 4 -22.94 -24.64 12.10
N LEU A 5 -21.95 -24.38 12.97
CA LEU A 5 -22.08 -24.72 14.41
C LEU A 5 -23.18 -23.91 15.11
N ALA A 6 -23.28 -22.61 14.78
CA ALA A 6 -24.30 -21.73 15.35
C ALA A 6 -25.64 -21.81 14.63
N LYS A 7 -25.79 -22.65 13.60
CA LYS A 7 -26.99 -22.78 12.75
C LYS A 7 -27.53 -21.42 12.27
N CYS A 8 -26.66 -20.51 11.90
CA CYS A 8 -27.03 -19.19 11.42
C CYS A 8 -26.46 -18.90 10.01
N PRO A 9 -27.12 -18.05 9.21
CA PRO A 9 -26.60 -17.62 7.94
C PRO A 9 -25.32 -16.81 8.16
N VAL A 10 -24.42 -16.86 7.16
CA VAL A 10 -23.18 -16.09 7.14
C VAL A 10 -23.22 -15.17 5.93
N VAL A 11 -23.07 -13.86 6.15
CA VAL A 11 -22.97 -12.85 5.11
C VAL A 11 -21.53 -12.36 5.04
N LEU A 12 -20.93 -12.46 3.84
CA LEU A 12 -19.60 -11.94 3.54
C LEU A 12 -19.77 -10.67 2.71
N GLY A 13 -19.50 -9.51 3.32
CA GLY A 13 -19.58 -8.21 2.64
C GLY A 13 -18.18 -7.71 2.26
N SER A 14 -17.98 -7.35 0.99
CA SER A 14 -16.73 -6.74 0.52
C SER A 14 -16.98 -5.97 -0.78
N ALA A 15 -16.27 -4.84 -0.95
CA ALA A 15 -16.19 -4.15 -2.24
C ALA A 15 -15.16 -4.81 -3.18
N THR A 16 -14.24 -5.59 -2.61
CA THR A 16 -13.17 -6.31 -3.31
C THR A 16 -13.08 -7.72 -2.76
N PRO A 17 -14.06 -8.62 -3.07
CA PRO A 17 -14.04 -9.98 -2.62
C PRO A 17 -12.81 -10.72 -3.15
N SER A 18 -12.33 -11.72 -2.41
CA SER A 18 -11.27 -12.59 -2.92
C SER A 18 -11.74 -13.35 -4.16
N ILE A 19 -10.83 -13.67 -5.06
CA ILE A 19 -11.12 -14.41 -6.29
C ILE A 19 -11.82 -15.73 -5.96
N GLU A 20 -11.40 -16.44 -4.91
CA GLU A 20 -12.04 -17.70 -4.50
C GLU A 20 -13.46 -17.48 -3.98
N SER A 21 -13.71 -16.42 -3.20
CA SER A 21 -15.07 -16.12 -2.70
C SER A 21 -15.98 -15.72 -3.86
N TYR A 22 -15.48 -14.92 -4.80
CA TYR A 22 -16.21 -14.51 -5.98
C TYR A 22 -16.52 -15.72 -6.88
N GLN A 23 -15.53 -16.57 -7.14
CA GLN A 23 -15.73 -17.80 -7.92
C GLN A 23 -16.76 -18.72 -7.28
N ASN A 24 -16.72 -18.90 -5.95
CA ASN A 24 -17.72 -19.71 -5.25
C ASN A 24 -19.14 -19.14 -5.39
N ALA A 25 -19.28 -17.83 -5.49
CA ALA A 25 -20.57 -17.19 -5.75
C ALA A 25 -21.03 -17.41 -7.22
N ILE A 26 -20.11 -17.26 -8.19
CA ILE A 26 -20.41 -17.48 -9.62
C ILE A 26 -20.86 -18.92 -9.90
N VAL A 27 -20.22 -19.91 -9.28
CA VAL A 27 -20.59 -21.33 -9.47
C VAL A 27 -21.76 -21.76 -8.56
N GLY A 28 -22.41 -20.82 -7.88
CA GLY A 28 -23.64 -21.09 -7.08
C GLY A 28 -23.42 -21.75 -5.72
N ARG A 29 -22.17 -21.85 -5.24
CA ARG A 29 -21.90 -22.36 -3.88
C ARG A 29 -22.28 -21.34 -2.79
N TYR A 30 -22.25 -20.04 -3.13
CA TYR A 30 -22.70 -18.93 -2.28
C TYR A 30 -23.81 -18.17 -3.00
N GLY A 31 -24.77 -17.64 -2.27
CA GLY A 31 -25.71 -16.66 -2.81
C GLY A 31 -24.96 -15.37 -3.11
N LEU A 32 -25.10 -14.81 -4.32
CA LEU A 32 -24.47 -13.55 -4.72
C LEU A 32 -25.52 -12.42 -4.62
N ILE A 33 -25.21 -11.42 -3.81
CA ILE A 33 -25.96 -10.16 -3.74
C ILE A 33 -25.03 -9.03 -4.14
N GLN A 34 -25.41 -8.26 -5.17
CA GLN A 34 -24.63 -7.14 -5.66
C GLN A 34 -25.32 -5.83 -5.33
N LEU A 35 -24.63 -4.93 -4.65
CA LEU A 35 -25.04 -3.56 -4.41
C LEU A 35 -24.37 -2.66 -5.46
N LEU A 36 -25.05 -2.42 -6.59
CA LEU A 36 -24.49 -1.71 -7.73
C LEU A 36 -24.55 -0.18 -7.58
N THR A 37 -25.41 0.32 -6.71
CA THR A 37 -25.57 1.76 -6.47
C THR A 37 -24.84 2.17 -5.19
N ARG A 38 -24.10 3.28 -5.27
CA ARG A 38 -23.48 3.86 -4.06
C ARG A 38 -24.57 4.55 -3.22
N PRO A 39 -24.53 4.39 -1.88
CA PRO A 39 -25.48 5.11 -0.99
C PRO A 39 -25.36 6.64 -1.14
N THR A 40 -24.16 7.12 -1.44
CA THR A 40 -23.89 8.54 -1.71
C THR A 40 -23.33 8.66 -3.13
N PRO A 41 -24.02 9.36 -4.06
CA PRO A 41 -23.57 9.51 -5.43
C PRO A 41 -22.42 10.52 -5.47
N LYS A 42 -21.19 10.04 -5.22
CA LYS A 42 -19.96 10.81 -5.41
C LYS A 42 -19.16 10.23 -6.56
N PRO A 43 -18.49 11.07 -7.37
CA PRO A 43 -17.65 10.59 -8.45
C PRO A 43 -16.53 9.67 -7.92
N VAL A 44 -16.05 8.80 -8.79
CA VAL A 44 -14.83 8.05 -8.51
C VAL A 44 -13.67 9.05 -8.53
N PRO A 45 -12.76 9.03 -7.55
CA PRO A 45 -11.62 9.94 -7.58
C PRO A 45 -10.74 9.65 -8.80
N ASP A 46 -10.15 10.70 -9.35
CA ASP A 46 -9.13 10.58 -10.38
C ASP A 46 -7.89 9.90 -9.79
N VAL A 47 -7.29 9.03 -10.57
CA VAL A 47 -6.08 8.28 -10.17
C VAL A 47 -4.95 8.62 -11.14
N GLU A 48 -3.90 9.22 -10.62
CA GLU A 48 -2.68 9.50 -11.36
C GLU A 48 -1.61 8.46 -11.02
N LEU A 49 -0.98 7.90 -12.06
CA LEU A 49 0.16 6.99 -11.95
C LEU A 49 1.45 7.73 -12.30
N ILE A 50 2.37 7.77 -11.34
CA ILE A 50 3.66 8.45 -11.49
C ILE A 50 4.77 7.40 -11.64
N ASP A 51 5.46 7.44 -12.77
CA ASP A 51 6.62 6.58 -13.05
C ASP A 51 7.87 7.12 -12.37
N MET A 52 8.21 6.54 -11.24
CA MET A 52 9.37 6.94 -10.43
C MET A 52 10.72 6.64 -11.10
N THR A 53 10.76 5.80 -12.15
CA THR A 53 12.00 5.49 -12.87
C THR A 53 12.46 6.64 -13.76
N LYS A 54 11.56 7.54 -14.11
CA LYS A 54 11.82 8.73 -14.95
C LYS A 54 12.30 9.95 -14.15
N LEU A 55 12.32 9.85 -12.82
CA LEU A 55 12.74 10.95 -11.96
C LEU A 55 14.26 10.98 -11.82
N GLU A 56 14.82 12.18 -11.69
CA GLU A 56 16.22 12.36 -11.36
C GLU A 56 16.57 11.72 -10.04
N LYS A 57 17.70 11.05 -10.00
CA LYS A 57 18.19 10.39 -8.79
C LYS A 57 18.89 11.41 -7.90
N VAL A 58 18.60 11.37 -6.62
CA VAL A 58 19.30 12.12 -5.59
C VAL A 58 20.32 11.18 -4.93
N ASP A 59 21.60 11.54 -4.96
CA ASP A 59 22.70 10.71 -4.46
C ASP A 59 22.69 9.27 -5.02
N GLY A 60 22.36 9.13 -6.31
CA GLY A 60 22.31 7.86 -7.01
C GLY A 60 21.12 6.96 -6.63
N ARG A 61 20.14 7.47 -5.87
CA ARG A 61 18.93 6.75 -5.43
C ARG A 61 17.67 7.41 -5.95
N SER A 62 16.68 6.61 -6.25
CA SER A 62 15.35 7.12 -6.59
C SER A 62 14.76 7.90 -5.40
N PRO A 63 14.19 9.09 -5.63
CA PRO A 63 13.53 9.84 -4.57
C PRO A 63 12.37 9.03 -3.98
N LEU A 64 12.07 9.24 -2.71
CA LEU A 64 10.94 8.57 -2.04
C LEU A 64 9.59 9.15 -2.50
N MET A 65 9.59 10.43 -2.81
CA MET A 65 8.41 11.19 -3.20
C MET A 65 8.72 12.00 -4.45
N SER A 66 7.80 12.00 -5.41
CA SER A 66 7.94 12.80 -6.63
C SER A 66 7.55 14.26 -6.41
N PRO A 67 8.02 15.20 -7.26
CA PRO A 67 7.56 16.59 -7.23
C PRO A 67 6.03 16.72 -7.36
N GLN A 68 5.39 15.90 -8.18
CA GLN A 68 3.92 15.88 -8.35
C GLN A 68 3.21 15.52 -7.04
N VAL A 69 3.71 14.53 -6.30
CA VAL A 69 3.16 14.16 -4.99
C VAL A 69 3.35 15.30 -3.98
N SER A 70 4.52 15.96 -3.97
CA SER A 70 4.78 17.11 -3.11
C SER A 70 3.81 18.25 -3.42
N GLN A 71 3.59 18.55 -4.68
CA GLN A 71 2.64 19.58 -5.12
C GLN A 71 1.21 19.23 -4.71
N ALA A 72 0.74 18.02 -4.97
CA ALA A 72 -0.61 17.58 -4.60
C ALA A 72 -0.85 17.65 -3.08
N LEU A 73 0.15 17.31 -2.26
CA LEU A 73 0.07 17.46 -0.81
C LEU A 73 0.00 18.94 -0.41
N THR A 74 0.82 19.80 -1.03
CA THR A 74 0.80 21.25 -0.77
C THR A 74 -0.56 21.85 -1.10
N GLU A 75 -1.13 21.55 -2.26
CA GLU A 75 -2.46 22.00 -2.68
C GLU A 75 -3.56 21.48 -1.75
N CYS A 76 -3.49 20.19 -1.36
CA CYS A 76 -4.42 19.60 -0.40
C CYS A 76 -4.42 20.37 0.92
N PHE A 77 -3.24 20.69 1.46
CA PHE A 77 -3.12 21.40 2.72
C PHE A 77 -3.50 22.88 2.61
N ALA A 78 -3.16 23.55 1.51
CA ALA A 78 -3.59 24.94 1.24
C ALA A 78 -5.11 25.07 1.22
N ASN A 79 -5.81 24.09 0.68
CA ASN A 79 -7.28 24.04 0.61
C ASN A 79 -7.95 23.50 1.90
N GLY A 80 -7.22 23.37 3.00
CA GLY A 80 -7.77 22.88 4.27
C GLY A 80 -8.04 21.37 4.32
N GLY A 81 -7.69 20.62 3.28
CA GLY A 81 -7.89 19.17 3.17
C GLY A 81 -7.01 18.35 4.09
N LYS A 82 -7.34 17.08 4.20
CA LYS A 82 -6.54 16.05 4.89
C LYS A 82 -6.01 15.04 3.87
N ALA A 83 -4.81 14.53 4.11
CA ALA A 83 -4.21 13.53 3.24
C ALA A 83 -3.93 12.22 3.97
N ILE A 84 -3.97 11.13 3.22
CA ILE A 84 -3.49 9.82 3.65
C ILE A 84 -2.33 9.42 2.74
N VAL A 85 -1.20 9.07 3.35
CA VAL A 85 -0.06 8.49 2.65
C VAL A 85 0.07 7.03 3.06
N LEU A 86 -0.21 6.15 2.12
CA LEU A 86 0.00 4.72 2.27
C LEU A 86 1.42 4.38 1.83
N TYR A 87 2.17 3.78 2.73
CA TYR A 87 3.44 3.14 2.41
C TYR A 87 3.40 1.69 2.88
N ASN A 88 3.31 0.77 1.93
CA ASN A 88 3.10 -0.63 2.29
C ASN A 88 4.41 -1.33 2.61
N ARG A 89 4.70 -1.46 3.91
CA ARG A 89 5.87 -2.17 4.45
C ARG A 89 5.56 -3.60 4.90
N ARG A 90 4.49 -4.23 4.56
CA ARG A 90 4.26 -5.59 5.08
C ARG A 90 5.16 -6.61 4.39
N GLY A 91 6.14 -7.11 5.18
CA GLY A 91 6.98 -8.26 4.96
C GLY A 91 8.42 -7.97 5.40
N PHE A 92 8.99 -8.82 6.25
CA PHE A 92 10.44 -8.92 6.51
C PHE A 92 11.23 -9.31 5.24
N ALA A 93 10.54 -9.46 4.11
CA ALA A 93 11.13 -9.84 2.85
C ALA A 93 11.74 -8.62 2.18
N THR A 94 13.03 -8.47 2.33
CA THR A 94 13.83 -7.52 1.57
C THR A 94 13.90 -7.98 0.12
N PHE A 95 13.26 -7.28 -0.79
CA PHE A 95 13.40 -7.56 -2.22
C PHE A 95 14.28 -6.51 -2.88
N VAL A 96 14.79 -6.86 -4.06
CA VAL A 96 15.70 -6.03 -4.81
C VAL A 96 15.01 -5.58 -6.09
N GLN A 97 15.01 -4.27 -6.32
CA GLN A 97 14.44 -3.65 -7.50
C GLN A 97 15.49 -2.78 -8.20
N CYS A 98 15.48 -2.78 -9.50
CA CYS A 98 16.33 -1.87 -10.27
C CYS A 98 15.76 -0.44 -10.23
N GLY A 99 16.58 0.52 -9.84
CA GLY A 99 16.20 1.93 -9.84
C GLY A 99 16.11 2.55 -11.24
N ASP A 100 16.63 1.88 -12.28
CA ASP A 100 16.63 2.37 -13.66
C ASP A 100 15.45 1.82 -14.48
N CYS A 101 15.23 0.50 -14.45
CA CYS A 101 14.18 -0.14 -15.25
C CYS A 101 12.99 -0.64 -14.44
N GLY A 102 13.00 -0.49 -13.11
CA GLY A 102 11.94 -0.99 -12.23
C GLY A 102 11.88 -2.52 -12.09
N GLY A 103 12.73 -3.26 -12.79
CA GLY A 103 12.75 -4.71 -12.78
C GLY A 103 13.13 -5.29 -11.41
N ALA A 104 12.54 -6.44 -11.06
CA ALA A 104 12.86 -7.18 -9.86
C ALA A 104 13.29 -8.62 -10.18
N TYR A 105 14.07 -9.22 -9.30
CA TYR A 105 14.42 -10.64 -9.43
C TYR A 105 13.21 -11.53 -9.14
N LYS A 106 12.77 -12.29 -10.13
CA LYS A 106 11.68 -13.25 -10.00
C LYS A 106 12.17 -14.70 -10.00
N CYS A 107 11.46 -15.55 -9.31
CA CYS A 107 11.66 -16.99 -9.37
C CYS A 107 11.25 -17.54 -10.75
N PRO A 108 12.09 -18.29 -11.43
CA PRO A 108 11.76 -18.83 -12.76
C PRO A 108 10.61 -19.83 -12.73
N SER A 109 10.41 -20.54 -11.61
CA SER A 109 9.35 -21.55 -11.48
C SER A 109 8.04 -20.99 -10.92
N CYS A 110 8.12 -20.05 -9.95
CA CYS A 110 6.95 -19.55 -9.22
C CYS A 110 6.49 -18.17 -9.68
N ASN A 111 7.30 -17.47 -10.47
CA ASN A 111 7.07 -16.10 -10.93
C ASN A 111 6.83 -15.07 -9.79
N VAL A 112 7.19 -15.40 -8.55
CA VAL A 112 7.17 -14.49 -7.40
C VAL A 112 8.52 -13.83 -7.24
N SER A 113 8.59 -12.66 -6.59
CA SER A 113 9.85 -12.00 -6.30
C SER A 113 10.72 -12.84 -5.35
N LEU A 114 12.02 -12.84 -5.62
CA LEU A 114 13.00 -13.46 -4.73
C LEU A 114 13.30 -12.56 -3.53
N VAL A 115 13.51 -13.18 -2.39
CA VAL A 115 13.88 -12.51 -1.13
C VAL A 115 15.40 -12.45 -1.00
N LEU A 116 15.92 -11.27 -0.70
CA LEU A 116 17.35 -11.08 -0.46
C LEU A 116 17.70 -11.40 1.00
N HIS A 117 18.57 -12.39 1.18
CA HIS A 117 19.26 -12.67 2.42
C HIS A 117 20.60 -11.93 2.44
N GLN A 118 20.61 -10.74 3.03
CA GLN A 118 21.73 -9.78 2.92
C GLN A 118 23.05 -10.36 3.42
N GLN A 119 23.05 -11.05 4.56
CA GLN A 119 24.27 -11.64 5.14
C GLN A 119 24.93 -12.68 4.22
N MET A 120 24.11 -13.50 3.56
CA MET A 120 24.59 -14.55 2.65
C MET A 120 24.73 -14.07 1.20
N ARG A 121 24.32 -12.84 0.88
CA ARG A 121 24.25 -12.29 -0.48
C ARG A 121 23.55 -13.26 -1.45
N THR A 122 22.44 -13.84 -1.00
CA THR A 122 21.68 -14.85 -1.75
C THR A 122 20.22 -14.42 -1.91
N LEU A 123 19.69 -14.60 -3.09
CA LEU A 123 18.28 -14.44 -3.43
C LEU A 123 17.60 -15.80 -3.36
N SER A 124 16.49 -15.94 -2.64
CA SER A 124 15.77 -17.21 -2.51
C SER A 124 14.26 -17.07 -2.72
N CYS A 125 13.66 -18.14 -3.24
CA CYS A 125 12.21 -18.29 -3.34
C CYS A 125 11.70 -19.09 -2.13
N HIS A 126 10.79 -18.53 -1.37
CA HIS A 126 10.21 -19.21 -0.19
C HIS A 126 9.14 -20.25 -0.54
N TYR A 127 8.76 -20.39 -1.83
CA TYR A 127 7.80 -21.39 -2.28
C TYR A 127 8.47 -22.69 -2.74
N CYS A 128 9.47 -22.60 -3.61
CA CYS A 128 10.10 -23.78 -4.19
C CYS A 128 11.55 -23.99 -3.75
N GLY A 129 12.10 -23.11 -2.91
CA GLY A 129 13.48 -23.20 -2.44
C GLY A 129 14.54 -22.82 -3.49
N PHE A 130 14.13 -22.35 -4.69
CA PHE A 130 15.09 -21.86 -5.68
C PHE A 130 15.94 -20.76 -5.06
N HIS A 131 17.25 -20.81 -5.29
CA HIS A 131 18.20 -19.80 -4.83
C HIS A 131 19.22 -19.47 -5.90
N ARG A 132 19.71 -18.24 -5.86
CA ARG A 132 20.81 -17.75 -6.71
C ARG A 132 21.63 -16.70 -5.98
N LYS A 133 22.89 -16.55 -6.37
CA LYS A 133 23.77 -15.52 -5.81
C LYS A 133 23.26 -14.12 -6.23
N PHE A 134 23.25 -13.19 -5.30
CA PHE A 134 22.96 -11.80 -5.56
C PHE A 134 24.05 -11.17 -6.41
N GLN A 135 23.67 -10.40 -7.40
CA GLN A 135 24.56 -9.61 -8.26
C GLN A 135 24.31 -8.13 -7.97
N ASP A 136 25.33 -7.30 -8.06
CA ASP A 136 25.22 -5.88 -7.74
C ASP A 136 24.59 -5.05 -8.87
N LYS A 137 24.45 -5.63 -10.06
CA LYS A 137 23.86 -4.98 -11.24
C LYS A 137 22.60 -5.70 -11.71
N CYS A 138 21.70 -4.92 -12.28
CA CYS A 138 20.46 -5.43 -12.85
C CYS A 138 20.77 -6.36 -14.04
N PRO A 139 20.17 -7.58 -14.07
CA PRO A 139 20.37 -8.51 -15.17
C PRO A 139 19.73 -8.06 -16.49
N HIS A 140 18.80 -7.08 -16.45
CA HIS A 140 18.08 -6.61 -17.63
C HIS A 140 18.71 -5.35 -18.29
N CYS A 141 19.22 -4.41 -17.48
CA CYS A 141 19.72 -3.14 -17.99
C CYS A 141 21.10 -2.75 -17.44
N SER A 142 21.71 -3.60 -16.62
CA SER A 142 22.98 -3.34 -15.93
C SER A 142 22.96 -2.14 -14.97
N GLY A 143 21.80 -1.57 -14.72
CA GLY A 143 21.58 -0.45 -13.83
C GLY A 143 21.77 -0.78 -12.34
N SER A 144 21.65 0.24 -11.50
CA SER A 144 21.83 0.11 -10.05
C SER A 144 20.65 -0.62 -9.41
N LEU A 145 20.96 -1.53 -8.48
CA LEU A 145 19.96 -2.26 -7.72
C LEU A 145 19.74 -1.59 -6.37
N GLU A 146 18.48 -1.37 -6.04
CA GLU A 146 18.06 -0.79 -4.77
C GLU A 146 17.38 -1.85 -3.91
N ILE A 147 17.84 -1.94 -2.66
CA ILE A 147 17.21 -2.78 -1.65
C ILE A 147 15.97 -2.05 -1.14
N ARG A 148 14.80 -2.61 -1.41
CA ARG A 148 13.51 -2.06 -0.99
C ARG A 148 13.01 -2.75 0.28
N GLY A 149 12.23 -2.04 1.09
CA GLY A 149 11.67 -2.57 2.34
C GLY A 149 12.08 -1.77 3.59
N GLN A 150 12.67 -0.59 3.43
CA GLN A 150 12.98 0.32 4.55
C GLN A 150 11.75 1.15 4.94
N GLY A 151 11.52 1.21 6.20
CA GLY A 151 10.43 1.59 7.07
C GLY A 151 9.58 2.84 6.78
N THR A 152 8.36 2.80 7.31
CA THR A 152 7.46 3.94 7.49
C THR A 152 8.11 5.12 8.22
N GLU A 153 9.12 4.87 9.06
CA GLU A 153 9.89 5.91 9.75
C GLU A 153 10.62 6.86 8.78
N ARG A 154 11.21 6.31 7.72
CA ARG A 154 11.87 7.14 6.70
C ARG A 154 10.85 7.97 5.92
N VAL A 155 9.69 7.41 5.61
CA VAL A 155 8.59 8.15 4.96
C VAL A 155 8.11 9.28 5.86
N GLU A 156 7.90 9.00 7.14
CA GLU A 156 7.49 10.00 8.12
C GLU A 156 8.53 11.12 8.25
N ALA A 157 9.82 10.77 8.34
CA ALA A 157 10.91 11.75 8.42
C ALA A 157 10.95 12.65 7.18
N THR A 158 10.88 12.08 5.97
CA THR A 158 10.84 12.84 4.72
C THR A 158 9.63 13.77 4.64
N LEU A 159 8.46 13.31 5.09
CA LEU A 159 7.26 14.14 5.09
C LEU A 159 7.31 15.25 6.15
N LYS A 160 7.91 15.00 7.32
CA LYS A 160 8.13 16.03 8.35
C LYS A 160 9.10 17.12 7.87
N GLU A 161 10.11 16.73 7.14
CA GLU A 161 11.07 17.67 6.55
C GLU A 161 10.41 18.53 5.45
N ALA A 162 9.60 17.90 4.59
CA ALA A 162 8.90 18.60 3.51
C ALA A 162 7.74 19.48 4.00
N PHE A 163 7.09 19.12 5.09
CA PHE A 163 5.89 19.78 5.62
C PHE A 163 5.98 19.98 7.14
N PRO A 164 6.91 20.81 7.63
CA PRO A 164 7.17 20.97 9.08
C PRO A 164 5.97 21.52 9.86
N GLU A 165 5.12 22.32 9.22
CA GLU A 165 3.94 22.93 9.83
C GLU A 165 2.70 22.01 9.83
N ILE A 166 2.77 20.86 9.20
CA ILE A 166 1.63 19.94 9.09
C ILE A 166 1.72 18.86 10.17
N PRO A 167 0.76 18.78 11.10
CA PRO A 167 0.74 17.71 12.09
C PRO A 167 0.56 16.35 11.43
N ILE A 168 1.55 15.47 11.61
CA ILE A 168 1.59 14.12 11.00
C ILE A 168 1.30 13.09 12.09
N ALA A 169 0.36 12.18 11.80
CA ALA A 169 0.12 10.98 12.58
C ALA A 169 0.65 9.75 11.85
N ARG A 170 1.34 8.85 12.56
CA ARG A 170 1.80 7.57 12.03
C ARG A 170 0.95 6.42 12.56
N MET A 171 0.53 5.54 11.67
CA MET A 171 -0.26 4.36 11.99
C MET A 171 0.32 3.11 11.33
N ASP A 172 1.19 2.42 12.05
CA ASP A 172 1.77 1.13 11.67
C ASP A 172 1.72 0.14 12.86
N ALA A 173 2.29 -1.05 12.68
CA ALA A 173 2.28 -2.09 13.72
C ALA A 173 3.00 -1.64 14.99
N ASP A 174 4.07 -0.83 14.84
CA ASP A 174 4.90 -0.39 15.97
C ASP A 174 4.19 0.72 16.76
N SER A 175 3.62 1.72 16.06
CA SER A 175 2.85 2.81 16.68
C SER A 175 1.51 2.35 17.27
N THR A 176 1.01 1.20 16.86
CA THR A 176 -0.28 0.63 17.31
C THR A 176 -0.15 -0.58 18.24
N SER A 177 1.04 -0.85 18.76
CA SER A 177 1.33 -2.00 19.65
C SER A 177 0.59 -1.93 21.00
N SER A 178 0.34 -0.74 21.53
CA SER A 178 -0.39 -0.58 22.79
C SER A 178 -1.91 -0.60 22.60
N ARG A 179 -2.61 -1.18 23.58
CA ARG A 179 -4.07 -1.30 23.56
C ARG A 179 -4.75 0.07 23.44
N GLY A 180 -5.60 0.27 22.43
CA GLY A 180 -6.31 1.53 22.19
C GLY A 180 -5.52 2.63 21.45
N SER A 181 -4.22 2.45 21.16
CA SER A 181 -3.45 3.45 20.39
C SER A 181 -4.03 3.69 19.00
N HIS A 182 -4.49 2.63 18.34
CA HIS A 182 -5.16 2.71 17.05
C HIS A 182 -6.37 3.67 17.08
N HIS A 183 -7.26 3.52 18.05
CA HIS A 183 -8.42 4.39 18.20
C HIS A 183 -8.04 5.84 18.52
N ARG A 184 -7.02 6.06 19.34
CA ARG A 184 -6.54 7.42 19.67
C ARG A 184 -6.00 8.15 18.46
N ILE A 185 -5.16 7.48 17.63
CA ILE A 185 -4.60 8.05 16.41
C ILE A 185 -5.72 8.41 15.43
N LEU A 186 -6.68 7.51 15.22
CA LEU A 186 -7.81 7.76 14.32
C LEU A 186 -8.70 8.89 14.81
N ALA A 187 -9.02 8.92 16.09
CA ALA A 187 -9.83 9.99 16.70
C ALA A 187 -9.14 11.36 16.57
N ALA A 188 -7.83 11.43 16.82
CA ALA A 188 -7.05 12.65 16.64
C ALA A 188 -7.07 13.12 15.18
N PHE A 189 -6.91 12.21 14.22
CA PHE A 189 -7.00 12.53 12.80
C PHE A 189 -8.41 12.98 12.39
N GLN A 190 -9.46 12.35 12.93
CA GLN A 190 -10.84 12.75 12.66
C GLN A 190 -11.12 14.16 13.20
N ARG A 191 -10.67 14.50 14.40
CA ARG A 191 -10.80 15.85 15.00
C ARG A 191 -9.96 16.92 14.30
N GLY A 192 -9.03 16.54 13.42
CA GLY A 192 -8.14 17.48 12.72
C GLY A 192 -6.90 17.88 13.52
N GLU A 193 -6.59 17.19 14.62
CA GLU A 193 -5.34 17.37 15.38
C GLU A 193 -4.12 16.94 14.55
N SER A 194 -4.32 16.06 13.57
CA SER A 194 -3.36 15.79 12.51
C SER A 194 -4.05 15.91 11.15
N ARG A 195 -3.31 16.39 10.16
CA ARG A 195 -3.83 16.60 8.80
C ARG A 195 -3.24 15.62 7.78
N LEU A 196 -2.16 14.95 8.16
CA LEU A 196 -1.52 13.92 7.36
C LEU A 196 -1.46 12.62 8.17
N LEU A 197 -2.03 11.55 7.63
CA LEU A 197 -1.97 10.22 8.21
C LEU A 197 -1.05 9.34 7.35
N VAL A 198 0.08 8.92 7.91
CA VAL A 198 1.04 8.02 7.27
C VAL A 198 0.87 6.63 7.84
N GLY A 199 0.78 5.62 7.00
CA GLY A 199 0.67 4.27 7.53
C GLY A 199 0.75 3.16 6.51
N THR A 200 0.59 1.95 7.02
CA THR A 200 0.55 0.71 6.23
C THR A 200 -0.89 0.36 5.85
N GLN A 201 -1.14 -0.86 5.41
CA GLN A 201 -2.49 -1.36 5.05
C GLN A 201 -3.57 -1.14 6.12
N ILE A 202 -3.18 -0.89 7.37
CA ILE A 202 -4.12 -0.62 8.47
C ILE A 202 -4.95 0.63 8.17
N VAL A 203 -4.35 1.63 7.52
CA VAL A 203 -5.01 2.89 7.14
C VAL A 203 -6.08 2.68 6.06
N ALA A 204 -5.93 1.68 5.20
CA ALA A 204 -6.88 1.41 4.13
C ALA A 204 -8.11 0.62 4.57
N LYS A 205 -8.06 -0.07 5.71
CA LYS A 205 -9.11 -1.02 6.15
C LYS A 205 -10.08 -0.41 7.16
N GLY A 206 -11.38 -0.48 6.82
CA GLY A 206 -12.48 -0.42 7.79
C GLY A 206 -12.82 0.93 8.41
N HIS A 207 -12.10 2.02 8.11
CA HIS A 207 -12.37 3.33 8.71
C HIS A 207 -12.88 4.33 7.68
N ASP A 208 -13.84 5.13 8.08
CA ASP A 208 -14.26 6.30 7.33
C ASP A 208 -13.46 7.52 7.80
N PHE A 209 -12.90 8.27 6.85
CA PHE A 209 -12.06 9.44 7.14
C PHE A 209 -12.72 10.69 6.53
N PRO A 210 -13.63 11.35 7.26
CA PRO A 210 -14.20 12.60 6.80
C PRO A 210 -13.13 13.67 6.55
N GLY A 211 -13.26 14.40 5.46
CA GLY A 211 -12.32 15.47 5.10
C GLY A 211 -11.02 15.01 4.44
N VAL A 212 -10.85 13.72 4.14
CA VAL A 212 -9.73 13.25 3.32
C VAL A 212 -10.03 13.55 1.85
N THR A 213 -9.21 14.42 1.25
CA THR A 213 -9.32 14.84 -0.14
C THR A 213 -8.23 14.24 -1.03
N LEU A 214 -7.12 13.79 -0.43
CA LEU A 214 -6.00 13.21 -1.15
C LEU A 214 -5.56 11.88 -0.52
N ALA A 215 -5.37 10.87 -1.36
CA ALA A 215 -4.75 9.60 -0.97
C ALA A 215 -3.53 9.34 -1.86
N VAL A 216 -2.39 9.12 -1.25
CA VAL A 216 -1.12 8.86 -1.92
C VAL A 216 -0.66 7.45 -1.59
N VAL A 217 -0.17 6.72 -2.59
CA VAL A 217 0.48 5.42 -2.40
C VAL A 217 1.93 5.53 -2.84
N LEU A 218 2.83 5.47 -1.89
CA LEU A 218 4.26 5.45 -2.18
C LEU A 218 4.73 4.01 -2.38
N GLY A 219 5.44 3.78 -3.49
CA GLY A 219 5.94 2.45 -3.83
C GLY A 219 4.82 1.43 -4.03
N ALA A 220 3.83 1.73 -4.88
CA ALA A 220 2.74 0.81 -5.22
C ALA A 220 3.24 -0.57 -5.68
N ASP A 221 4.38 -0.59 -6.38
CA ASP A 221 5.06 -1.81 -6.84
C ASP A 221 5.48 -2.73 -5.70
N HIS A 222 5.74 -2.19 -4.51
CA HIS A 222 6.18 -2.99 -3.37
C HIS A 222 5.19 -4.09 -3.02
N THR A 223 3.89 -3.81 -3.16
CA THR A 223 2.86 -4.82 -2.91
C THR A 223 2.81 -5.86 -4.02
N LEU A 224 3.00 -5.44 -5.28
CA LEU A 224 3.06 -6.33 -6.44
C LEU A 224 4.29 -7.24 -6.41
N MET A 225 5.41 -6.73 -5.84
CA MET A 225 6.66 -7.46 -5.71
C MET A 225 6.75 -8.33 -4.45
N MET A 226 5.69 -8.42 -3.66
CA MET A 226 5.66 -9.36 -2.53
C MET A 226 5.82 -10.80 -3.01
N PRO A 227 6.58 -11.64 -2.28
CA PRO A 227 6.75 -13.05 -2.60
C PRO A 227 5.48 -13.85 -2.23
N ASP A 228 4.36 -13.49 -2.85
CA ASP A 228 3.04 -14.07 -2.62
C ASP A 228 2.31 -14.13 -3.96
N PHE A 229 1.79 -15.31 -4.33
CA PHE A 229 1.04 -15.48 -5.57
C PHE A 229 -0.22 -14.61 -5.65
N ARG A 230 -0.75 -14.17 -4.51
CA ARG A 230 -1.87 -13.24 -4.41
C ARG A 230 -1.46 -11.76 -4.36
N ALA A 231 -0.20 -11.45 -4.61
CA ALA A 231 0.31 -10.08 -4.53
C ALA A 231 -0.49 -9.11 -5.40
N ALA A 232 -0.79 -9.48 -6.64
CA ALA A 232 -1.58 -8.66 -7.55
C ALA A 232 -3.02 -8.43 -7.06
N GLU A 233 -3.71 -9.48 -6.62
CA GLU A 233 -5.07 -9.40 -6.06
C GLU A 233 -5.11 -8.48 -4.82
N ARG A 234 -4.16 -8.67 -3.90
CA ARG A 234 -4.08 -7.85 -2.68
C ARG A 234 -3.75 -6.39 -2.98
N SER A 235 -2.88 -6.15 -3.97
CA SER A 235 -2.54 -4.80 -4.41
C SER A 235 -3.76 -4.11 -5.01
N PHE A 236 -4.46 -4.76 -5.91
CA PHE A 236 -5.69 -4.24 -6.51
C PHE A 236 -6.74 -3.91 -5.44
N SER A 237 -6.99 -4.85 -4.54
CA SER A 237 -7.93 -4.66 -3.43
C SER A 237 -7.57 -3.46 -2.55
N LEU A 238 -6.29 -3.33 -2.21
CA LEU A 238 -5.79 -2.23 -1.40
C LEU A 238 -5.95 -0.87 -2.09
N LEU A 239 -5.53 -0.77 -3.35
CA LEU A 239 -5.63 0.47 -4.13
C LEU A 239 -7.08 0.88 -4.34
N THR A 240 -7.96 -0.06 -4.66
CA THR A 240 -9.41 0.19 -4.83
C THR A 240 -10.05 0.68 -3.53
N GLN A 241 -9.70 0.07 -2.38
CA GLN A 241 -10.20 0.50 -1.08
C GLN A 241 -9.71 1.90 -0.72
N LEU A 242 -8.45 2.22 -1.02
CA LEU A 242 -7.88 3.53 -0.73
C LEU A 242 -8.48 4.62 -1.64
N ALA A 243 -8.61 4.36 -2.94
CA ALA A 243 -9.28 5.26 -3.88
C ALA A 243 -10.70 5.59 -3.42
N GLY A 244 -11.44 4.60 -2.92
CA GLY A 244 -12.77 4.81 -2.33
C GLY A 244 -12.81 5.69 -1.07
N ARG A 245 -11.65 6.08 -0.52
CA ARG A 245 -11.55 6.98 0.65
C ARG A 245 -11.37 8.45 0.25
N ALA A 246 -10.57 8.73 -0.79
CA ALA A 246 -10.24 10.08 -1.22
C ALA A 246 -11.45 10.86 -1.78
N GLY A 247 -12.47 10.22 -2.30
CA GLY A 247 -13.65 10.90 -2.90
C GLY A 247 -14.73 11.35 -1.91
N ARG A 248 -14.49 11.31 -0.60
CA ARG A 248 -15.53 11.59 0.41
C ARG A 248 -15.49 13.00 1.00
N GLY A 249 -14.56 13.83 0.59
CA GLY A 249 -14.21 15.09 1.25
C GLY A 249 -14.81 16.38 0.73
N SER A 250 -15.69 16.39 -0.26
CA SER A 250 -16.33 17.62 -0.73
C SER A 250 -17.84 17.58 -0.55
N SER A 251 -18.35 18.29 0.36
CA SER A 251 -19.67 18.92 0.33
C SER A 251 -19.47 20.38 0.05
#